data_971b4069b2091d0b57d06732756dac49
#
_entry.id   971b4069b2091d0b57d06732756dac49
#
_cell.length_a   1.000
_cell.length_b   1.000
_cell.length_c   1.000
_cell.angle_alpha   90.00
_cell.angle_beta   90.00
_cell.angle_gamma   90.00
#
_symmetry.space_group_name_H-M   'P 1'
#
loop_
_entity.id
_entity.type
_entity.pdbx_description
1 polymer ?
#
loop_
_entity_poly.entity_id
_entity_poly.type
_entity_poly.pdbx_seq_one_letter_code
_entity_poly.pdbx_strand_id
1 'polypeptide(L)'
;GSEMCIRDRDFGERIPIDVVYQDGSEPVSMHNYYAFLYNRCVFELLKEVKGQQEAVVFARSATAGGQQFPVHWGGDSSASYISMAETLRGGLSFAMSGFSFWSHDIGGFENTAPADVYKRWLAFGLLSSHSRLHGSGSYRVPWAFDEQACDVARYFVQLKCSLMPYLYAKAVEAHEDGTPVMRPMVFEFEDDPACQTLDMQYMLGESLLTAPIFSEDGSAAWYLPEGTWTNYLDGTVKEGGRFYKDRFDYFSLPLYVRENTLLAVGSVTERPDYDYAASSVLHLFALKDGKEAVCKIPDIHGQIVETVKAIRSGQKIVVTADGKNREEDAAFALVMHDENGNMQEISVPAKGEAVLELI
;
A
#
# COMPACT_ATOMS: atom_id res chain seq x y z
N GLY A 1 -7.83 -10.80 -27.85
CA GLY A 1 -8.51 -10.87 -26.59
C GLY A 1 -7.52 -10.73 -25.45
N SER A 2 -7.75 -9.81 -24.54
CA SER A 2 -6.91 -9.68 -23.38
C SER A 2 -7.06 -10.93 -22.52
N GLU A 3 -5.98 -11.65 -22.32
CA GLU A 3 -5.89 -12.78 -21.41
C GLU A 3 -5.81 -12.27 -19.96
N MET A 4 -6.79 -11.45 -19.55
CA MET A 4 -6.81 -10.95 -18.18
C MET A 4 -7.27 -12.04 -17.23
N CYS A 5 -6.43 -12.39 -16.28
CA CYS A 5 -6.76 -13.26 -15.16
C CYS A 5 -7.74 -12.60 -14.18
N ILE A 6 -7.81 -11.26 -14.20
CA ILE A 6 -8.71 -10.44 -13.41
C ILE A 6 -10.03 -10.23 -14.16
N ARG A 7 -11.15 -10.33 -13.46
CA ARG A 7 -12.49 -9.98 -13.95
C ARG A 7 -13.12 -8.94 -13.05
N ASP A 8 -13.42 -7.78 -13.61
CA ASP A 8 -14.21 -6.75 -12.97
C ASP A 8 -15.64 -7.26 -12.73
N ARG A 9 -16.12 -7.06 -11.51
CA ARG A 9 -17.48 -7.43 -11.07
C ARG A 9 -18.17 -6.20 -10.55
N ASP A 10 -18.83 -5.51 -11.46
CA ASP A 10 -19.65 -4.35 -11.14
C ASP A 10 -21.01 -4.77 -10.58
N PHE A 11 -21.60 -3.94 -9.77
CA PHE A 11 -22.83 -4.24 -9.02
C PHE A 11 -22.68 -5.45 -8.06
N GLY A 12 -23.75 -6.27 -7.92
CA GLY A 12 -23.80 -7.40 -6.98
C GLY A 12 -24.36 -7.03 -5.60
N GLU A 13 -24.72 -5.78 -5.42
CA GLU A 13 -25.55 -5.25 -4.34
C GLU A 13 -26.97 -4.93 -4.86
N ARG A 14 -27.86 -4.46 -4.00
CA ARG A 14 -29.23 -4.01 -4.35
C ARG A 14 -30.18 -5.10 -4.83
N ILE A 15 -30.06 -6.31 -4.33
CA ILE A 15 -31.11 -7.31 -4.51
C ILE A 15 -32.37 -6.87 -3.76
N PRO A 16 -33.57 -6.95 -4.39
CA PRO A 16 -34.83 -6.68 -3.70
C PRO A 16 -35.03 -7.62 -2.50
N ILE A 17 -35.64 -7.10 -1.43
CA ILE A 17 -35.96 -7.87 -0.24
C ILE A 17 -37.47 -8.31 -0.23
N ASP A 18 -38.23 -7.90 -1.22
CA ASP A 18 -39.64 -8.23 -1.43
C ASP A 18 -39.84 -9.32 -2.50
N VAL A 19 -38.95 -10.29 -2.51
CA VAL A 19 -38.92 -11.41 -3.47
C VAL A 19 -39.13 -12.73 -2.78
N VAL A 20 -39.49 -13.77 -3.56
CA VAL A 20 -39.59 -15.14 -3.12
C VAL A 20 -38.54 -15.98 -3.82
N TYR A 21 -37.68 -16.62 -3.05
CA TYR A 21 -36.65 -17.54 -3.58
C TYR A 21 -37.25 -18.96 -3.70
N GLN A 22 -36.86 -19.65 -4.78
CA GLN A 22 -37.34 -21.00 -5.07
C GLN A 22 -36.98 -22.00 -3.97
N ASP A 23 -35.83 -21.83 -3.35
CA ASP A 23 -35.31 -22.69 -2.25
C ASP A 23 -35.81 -22.30 -0.87
N GLY A 24 -36.71 -21.30 -0.77
CA GLY A 24 -37.26 -20.80 0.48
C GLY A 24 -36.32 -19.93 1.31
N SER A 25 -35.21 -19.48 0.74
CA SER A 25 -34.26 -18.58 1.40
C SER A 25 -34.94 -17.28 1.85
N GLU A 26 -34.59 -16.79 3.04
CA GLU A 26 -35.11 -15.56 3.62
C GLU A 26 -34.55 -14.33 2.88
N PRO A 27 -35.41 -13.46 2.30
CA PRO A 27 -34.98 -12.39 1.39
C PRO A 27 -34.05 -11.32 2.02
N VAL A 28 -34.27 -10.97 3.29
CA VAL A 28 -33.43 -9.97 3.99
C VAL A 28 -32.01 -10.50 4.21
N SER A 29 -31.89 -11.76 4.60
CA SER A 29 -30.58 -12.44 4.73
C SER A 29 -29.89 -12.59 3.38
N MET A 30 -30.64 -12.94 2.33
CA MET A 30 -30.12 -13.07 0.97
C MET A 30 -29.66 -11.74 0.38
N HIS A 31 -30.25 -10.62 0.75
CA HIS A 31 -29.82 -9.30 0.28
C HIS A 31 -28.32 -9.07 0.51
N ASN A 32 -27.83 -9.43 1.69
CA ASN A 32 -26.41 -9.28 2.00
C ASN A 32 -25.56 -10.47 1.49
N TYR A 33 -26.07 -11.70 1.65
CA TYR A 33 -25.36 -12.92 1.24
C TYR A 33 -25.18 -13.04 -0.28
N TYR A 34 -26.02 -12.38 -1.06
CA TYR A 34 -25.91 -12.37 -2.52
C TYR A 34 -24.56 -11.83 -3.02
N ALA A 35 -24.00 -10.78 -2.40
CA ALA A 35 -22.70 -10.26 -2.76
C ALA A 35 -21.60 -11.34 -2.66
N PHE A 36 -21.67 -12.17 -1.61
CA PHE A 36 -20.77 -13.31 -1.48
C PHE A 36 -20.97 -14.33 -2.60
N LEU A 37 -22.22 -14.75 -2.86
CA LEU A 37 -22.54 -15.74 -3.90
C LEU A 37 -22.15 -15.24 -5.29
N TYR A 38 -22.37 -13.96 -5.56
CA TYR A 38 -22.03 -13.30 -6.81
C TYR A 38 -20.52 -13.33 -7.10
N ASN A 39 -19.71 -12.93 -6.13
CA ASN A 39 -18.26 -12.94 -6.26
C ASN A 39 -17.70 -14.37 -6.31
N ARG A 40 -18.20 -15.27 -5.45
CA ARG A 40 -17.82 -16.68 -5.44
C ARG A 40 -18.04 -17.36 -6.79
N CYS A 41 -19.20 -17.14 -7.42
CA CYS A 41 -19.53 -17.73 -8.71
C CYS A 41 -18.47 -17.45 -9.77
N VAL A 42 -18.00 -16.20 -9.85
CA VAL A 42 -16.96 -15.81 -10.81
C VAL A 42 -15.58 -16.28 -10.38
N PHE A 43 -15.27 -16.23 -9.08
CA PHE A 43 -14.00 -16.69 -8.56
C PHE A 43 -13.78 -18.18 -8.83
N GLU A 44 -14.79 -19.02 -8.57
CA GLU A 44 -14.72 -20.46 -8.87
C GLU A 44 -14.58 -20.74 -10.38
N LEU A 45 -15.30 -19.99 -11.23
CA LEU A 45 -15.12 -20.09 -12.68
C LEU A 45 -13.69 -19.73 -13.12
N LEU A 46 -13.11 -18.67 -12.52
CA LEU A 46 -11.72 -18.30 -12.83
C LEU A 46 -10.74 -19.39 -12.37
N LYS A 47 -10.98 -20.01 -11.23
CA LYS A 47 -10.17 -21.16 -10.77
C LYS A 47 -10.24 -22.34 -11.74
N GLU A 48 -11.41 -22.65 -12.27
CA GLU A 48 -11.58 -23.73 -13.27
C GLU A 48 -10.85 -23.42 -14.59
N VAL A 49 -10.90 -22.14 -15.04
CA VAL A 49 -10.36 -21.74 -16.36
C VAL A 49 -8.88 -21.40 -16.33
N LYS A 50 -8.41 -20.75 -15.27
CA LYS A 50 -7.06 -20.18 -15.15
C LYS A 50 -6.17 -20.93 -14.16
N GLY A 51 -6.74 -21.72 -13.29
CA GLY A 51 -6.05 -22.33 -12.15
C GLY A 51 -6.16 -21.50 -10.87
N GLN A 52 -5.92 -22.15 -9.76
CA GLN A 52 -6.16 -21.56 -8.44
C GLN A 52 -5.29 -20.33 -8.15
N GLN A 53 -4.05 -20.32 -8.63
CA GLN A 53 -3.09 -19.25 -8.37
C GLN A 53 -3.35 -17.99 -9.22
N GLU A 54 -4.08 -18.12 -10.32
CA GLU A 54 -4.36 -17.04 -11.27
C GLU A 54 -5.79 -16.49 -11.15
N ALA A 55 -6.57 -16.98 -10.19
CA ALA A 55 -7.95 -16.57 -10.00
C ALA A 55 -8.01 -15.28 -9.17
N VAL A 56 -8.32 -14.16 -9.80
CA VAL A 56 -8.49 -12.86 -9.14
C VAL A 56 -9.79 -12.22 -9.61
N VAL A 57 -10.64 -11.84 -8.65
CA VAL A 57 -11.83 -11.02 -8.87
C VAL A 57 -11.51 -9.58 -8.53
N PHE A 58 -12.01 -8.63 -9.30
CA PHE A 58 -11.98 -7.21 -8.97
C PHE A 58 -13.42 -6.75 -8.77
N ALA A 59 -13.88 -6.72 -7.51
CA ALA A 59 -15.29 -6.64 -7.16
C ALA A 59 -15.65 -5.33 -6.45
N ARG A 60 -16.86 -4.81 -6.75
CA ARG A 60 -17.44 -3.67 -6.03
C ARG A 60 -18.20 -4.12 -4.78
N SER A 61 -19.11 -5.06 -4.94
CA SER A 61 -19.90 -5.57 -3.83
C SER A 61 -19.08 -6.42 -2.87
N ALA A 62 -19.37 -6.32 -1.58
CA ALA A 62 -18.71 -7.07 -0.54
C ALA A 62 -19.65 -7.38 0.62
N THR A 63 -19.35 -8.46 1.31
CA THR A 63 -19.96 -8.83 2.59
C THR A 63 -19.01 -9.76 3.35
N ALA A 64 -19.34 -10.07 4.59
CA ALA A 64 -18.58 -11.02 5.41
C ALA A 64 -18.35 -12.35 4.67
N GLY A 65 -17.11 -12.83 4.67
CA GLY A 65 -16.66 -13.99 3.90
C GLY A 65 -16.14 -13.64 2.49
N GLY A 66 -16.41 -12.44 1.96
CA GLY A 66 -15.91 -11.96 0.67
C GLY A 66 -14.41 -11.69 0.65
N GLN A 67 -13.76 -11.62 1.82
CA GLN A 67 -12.31 -11.43 1.97
C GLN A 67 -11.48 -12.46 1.21
N GLN A 68 -12.03 -13.67 1.03
CA GLN A 68 -11.39 -14.74 0.26
C GLN A 68 -11.39 -14.52 -1.26
N PHE A 69 -12.05 -13.49 -1.75
CA PHE A 69 -12.14 -13.16 -3.18
C PHE A 69 -11.50 -11.79 -3.45
N PRO A 70 -10.17 -11.69 -3.42
CA PRO A 70 -9.51 -10.42 -3.70
C PRO A 70 -9.65 -10.06 -5.18
N VAL A 71 -9.75 -8.79 -5.54
CA VAL A 71 -9.54 -7.50 -4.88
C VAL A 71 -10.86 -6.72 -4.89
N HIS A 72 -10.96 -5.63 -4.13
CA HIS A 72 -12.15 -4.76 -4.16
C HIS A 72 -11.77 -3.31 -4.48
N TRP A 73 -12.75 -2.53 -4.98
CA TRP A 73 -12.60 -1.08 -5.18
C TRP A 73 -13.78 -0.30 -4.60
N GLY A 74 -13.59 1.00 -4.43
CA GLY A 74 -14.52 1.89 -3.74
C GLY A 74 -15.78 2.31 -4.53
N GLY A 75 -16.01 1.75 -5.74
CA GLY A 75 -17.15 2.11 -6.58
C GLY A 75 -16.98 3.47 -7.29
N ASP A 76 -18.10 4.06 -7.69
CA ASP A 76 -18.21 5.21 -8.59
C ASP A 76 -18.06 6.53 -7.83
N SER A 77 -16.84 6.93 -7.54
CA SER A 77 -16.52 8.20 -6.88
C SER A 77 -16.62 9.39 -7.85
N SER A 78 -17.03 10.56 -7.36
CA SER A 78 -16.98 11.80 -8.15
C SER A 78 -15.56 12.34 -8.27
N ALA A 79 -15.26 13.02 -9.36
CA ALA A 79 -13.95 13.64 -9.63
C ALA A 79 -13.76 14.94 -8.82
N SER A 80 -13.67 14.82 -7.49
CA SER A 80 -13.53 15.95 -6.55
C SER A 80 -12.70 15.59 -5.32
N TYR A 81 -12.12 16.58 -4.66
CA TYR A 81 -11.38 16.37 -3.41
C TYR A 81 -12.23 15.77 -2.29
N ILE A 82 -13.51 16.16 -2.19
CA ILE A 82 -14.43 15.62 -1.20
C ILE A 82 -14.60 14.11 -1.41
N SER A 83 -14.89 13.70 -2.62
CA SER A 83 -15.08 12.29 -2.95
C SER A 83 -13.78 11.48 -2.84
N MET A 84 -12.63 12.08 -3.15
CA MET A 84 -11.32 11.48 -2.93
C MET A 84 -11.08 11.18 -1.44
N ALA A 85 -11.45 12.11 -0.54
CA ALA A 85 -11.34 11.89 0.91
C ALA A 85 -12.32 10.83 1.42
N GLU A 86 -13.57 10.84 0.93
CA GLU A 86 -14.59 9.83 1.27
C GLU A 86 -14.18 8.44 0.78
N THR A 87 -13.55 8.37 -0.38
CA THR A 87 -12.95 7.15 -0.93
C THR A 87 -11.91 6.57 0.03
N LEU A 88 -11.00 7.40 0.57
CA LEU A 88 -10.05 6.94 1.58
C LEU A 88 -10.76 6.43 2.84
N ARG A 89 -11.71 7.18 3.39
CA ARG A 89 -12.49 6.78 4.58
C ARG A 89 -13.19 5.44 4.38
N GLY A 90 -13.81 5.26 3.22
CA GLY A 90 -14.45 4.01 2.84
C GLY A 90 -13.47 2.84 2.80
N GLY A 91 -12.29 3.04 2.18
CA GLY A 91 -11.23 2.04 2.11
C GLY A 91 -10.65 1.67 3.48
N LEU A 92 -10.44 2.64 4.36
CA LEU A 92 -9.97 2.38 5.73
C LEU A 92 -11.00 1.62 6.56
N SER A 93 -12.28 1.99 6.47
CA SER A 93 -13.38 1.23 7.11
C SER A 93 -13.48 -0.19 6.57
N PHE A 94 -13.27 -0.37 5.28
CA PHE A 94 -13.27 -1.66 4.61
C PHE A 94 -12.10 -2.55 5.07
N ALA A 95 -10.92 -1.96 5.23
CA ALA A 95 -9.74 -2.65 5.78
C ALA A 95 -10.00 -3.16 7.21
N MET A 96 -10.67 -2.38 8.07
CA MET A 96 -11.09 -2.79 9.41
C MET A 96 -12.13 -3.92 9.41
N SER A 97 -12.76 -4.19 8.27
CA SER A 97 -13.65 -5.33 8.07
C SER A 97 -12.94 -6.58 7.54
N GLY A 98 -11.60 -6.56 7.48
CA GLY A 98 -10.75 -7.69 7.08
C GLY A 98 -10.52 -7.80 5.57
N PHE A 99 -10.76 -6.73 4.80
CA PHE A 99 -10.45 -6.69 3.37
C PHE A 99 -9.05 -6.09 3.16
N SER A 100 -8.08 -6.94 2.95
CA SER A 100 -6.67 -6.60 2.94
C SER A 100 -6.22 -5.83 1.70
N PHE A 101 -6.92 -6.01 0.57
CA PHE A 101 -6.59 -5.40 -0.72
C PHE A 101 -7.71 -4.48 -1.19
N TRP A 102 -7.36 -3.26 -1.52
CA TRP A 102 -8.33 -2.26 -1.93
C TRP A 102 -7.76 -1.31 -2.98
N SER A 103 -8.63 -0.85 -3.86
CA SER A 103 -8.32 0.07 -4.95
C SER A 103 -9.41 1.13 -5.08
N HIS A 104 -9.16 2.09 -5.94
CA HIS A 104 -10.11 3.12 -6.31
C HIS A 104 -9.76 3.69 -7.69
N ASP A 105 -10.72 4.36 -8.31
CA ASP A 105 -10.55 4.95 -9.64
C ASP A 105 -9.79 6.25 -9.53
N ILE A 106 -8.53 6.26 -9.98
CA ILE A 106 -7.65 7.43 -9.91
C ILE A 106 -8.23 8.56 -10.76
N GLY A 107 -8.49 9.69 -10.10
CA GLY A 107 -9.14 10.86 -10.69
C GLY A 107 -10.66 10.87 -10.54
N GLY A 108 -11.23 9.88 -9.85
CA GLY A 108 -12.68 9.69 -9.72
C GLY A 108 -13.31 9.03 -10.94
N PHE A 109 -14.40 8.28 -10.74
CA PHE A 109 -15.12 7.60 -11.82
C PHE A 109 -16.03 8.55 -12.59
N GLU A 110 -16.90 9.26 -11.87
CA GLU A 110 -17.90 10.14 -12.47
C GLU A 110 -17.30 11.43 -13.01
N ASN A 111 -17.73 11.81 -14.21
CA ASN A 111 -17.29 13.02 -14.91
C ASN A 111 -15.80 13.01 -15.31
N THR A 112 -15.33 14.15 -15.82
CA THR A 112 -13.91 14.37 -16.11
C THR A 112 -13.28 15.12 -14.95
N ALA A 113 -12.19 14.60 -14.39
CA ALA A 113 -11.48 15.25 -13.30
C ALA A 113 -10.84 16.57 -13.78
N PRO A 114 -10.84 17.62 -12.96
CA PRO A 114 -9.87 18.71 -13.10
C PRO A 114 -8.44 18.16 -13.00
N ALA A 115 -7.50 18.79 -13.72
CA ALA A 115 -6.13 18.30 -13.79
C ALA A 115 -5.41 18.29 -12.43
N ASP A 116 -5.73 19.22 -11.54
CA ASP A 116 -5.21 19.28 -10.16
C ASP A 116 -5.72 18.10 -9.31
N VAL A 117 -7.01 17.80 -9.33
CA VAL A 117 -7.60 16.63 -8.65
C VAL A 117 -6.97 15.34 -9.17
N TYR A 118 -6.81 15.21 -10.48
CA TYR A 118 -6.20 14.03 -11.09
C TYR A 118 -4.76 13.83 -10.58
N LYS A 119 -3.93 14.89 -10.60
CA LYS A 119 -2.53 14.84 -10.14
C LYS A 119 -2.43 14.47 -8.64
N ARG A 120 -3.29 15.03 -7.78
CA ARG A 120 -3.34 14.65 -6.35
C ARG A 120 -3.81 13.21 -6.15
N TRP A 121 -4.78 12.78 -6.94
CA TRP A 121 -5.29 11.42 -6.87
C TRP A 121 -4.28 10.37 -7.38
N LEU A 122 -3.41 10.72 -8.33
CA LEU A 122 -2.29 9.87 -8.77
C LEU A 122 -1.38 9.51 -7.59
N ALA A 123 -0.97 10.48 -6.78
CA ALA A 123 -0.13 10.24 -5.61
C ALA A 123 -0.80 9.28 -4.61
N PHE A 124 -2.08 9.51 -4.29
CA PHE A 124 -2.87 8.65 -3.42
C PHE A 124 -3.05 7.24 -4.02
N GLY A 125 -3.48 7.16 -5.26
CA GLY A 125 -3.79 5.88 -5.90
C GLY A 125 -2.58 5.00 -6.14
N LEU A 126 -1.40 5.59 -6.35
CA LEU A 126 -0.15 4.86 -6.53
C LEU A 126 0.52 4.47 -5.20
N LEU A 127 0.15 5.10 -4.09
CA LEU A 127 0.52 4.69 -2.73
C LEU A 127 -0.60 3.86 -2.05
N SER A 128 -1.39 3.15 -2.83
CA SER A 128 -2.41 2.19 -2.40
C SER A 128 -1.98 0.75 -2.71
N SER A 129 -2.67 -0.24 -2.16
CA SER A 129 -2.35 -1.66 -2.44
C SER A 129 -2.47 -1.97 -3.94
N HIS A 130 -3.56 -1.55 -4.58
CA HIS A 130 -3.81 -1.68 -6.02
C HIS A 130 -4.09 -0.32 -6.63
N SER A 131 -3.78 -0.17 -7.92
CA SER A 131 -3.91 1.10 -8.64
C SER A 131 -4.49 0.87 -10.02
N ARG A 132 -5.47 1.69 -10.42
CA ARG A 132 -5.98 1.68 -11.79
C ARG A 132 -6.35 3.08 -12.28
N LEU A 133 -6.15 3.33 -13.55
CA LEU A 133 -6.60 4.52 -14.25
C LEU A 133 -7.95 4.19 -14.89
N HIS A 134 -9.04 4.62 -14.26
CA HIS A 134 -10.40 4.30 -14.71
C HIS A 134 -11.35 5.45 -14.43
N GLY A 135 -12.36 5.62 -15.30
CA GLY A 135 -13.42 6.62 -15.16
C GLY A 135 -14.42 6.56 -16.30
N SER A 136 -15.61 7.14 -16.14
CA SER A 136 -16.70 7.12 -17.10
C SER A 136 -16.52 8.18 -18.20
N GLY A 137 -16.69 9.42 -17.97
CA GLY A 137 -16.82 10.48 -18.97
C GLY A 137 -15.60 10.74 -19.86
N SER A 138 -14.40 10.34 -19.46
CA SER A 138 -13.16 10.49 -20.23
C SER A 138 -12.11 9.46 -19.85
N TYR A 139 -11.13 9.25 -20.73
CA TYR A 139 -9.98 8.43 -20.41
C TYR A 139 -9.15 9.06 -19.27
N ARG A 140 -8.69 8.24 -18.32
CA ARG A 140 -7.84 8.65 -17.20
C ARG A 140 -6.35 8.50 -17.51
N VAL A 141 -5.97 8.63 -18.79
CA VAL A 141 -4.56 8.60 -19.19
C VAL A 141 -3.90 9.98 -18.95
N PRO A 142 -2.69 10.05 -18.40
CA PRO A 142 -2.08 11.30 -17.95
C PRO A 142 -2.01 12.38 -19.05
N TRP A 143 -1.70 12.01 -20.29
CA TRP A 143 -1.58 12.92 -21.43
C TRP A 143 -2.92 13.52 -21.89
N ALA A 144 -4.06 13.05 -21.38
CA ALA A 144 -5.36 13.67 -21.62
C ALA A 144 -5.63 14.89 -20.72
N PHE A 145 -4.80 15.12 -19.71
CA PHE A 145 -4.93 16.22 -18.77
C PHE A 145 -3.94 17.35 -19.09
N ASP A 146 -2.67 17.14 -18.81
CA ASP A 146 -1.59 18.07 -19.15
C ASP A 146 -0.21 17.35 -19.09
N GLU A 147 0.87 18.05 -19.49
CA GLU A 147 2.22 17.52 -19.48
C GLU A 147 2.71 17.24 -18.05
N GLN A 148 2.37 18.09 -17.09
CA GLN A 148 2.70 17.89 -15.68
C GLN A 148 2.03 16.63 -15.10
N ALA A 149 0.82 16.28 -15.54
CA ALA A 149 0.17 15.03 -15.14
C ALA A 149 0.94 13.79 -15.62
N CYS A 150 1.57 13.85 -16.80
CA CYS A 150 2.46 12.78 -17.27
C CYS A 150 3.69 12.63 -16.37
N ASP A 151 4.28 13.74 -15.95
CA ASP A 151 5.46 13.72 -15.08
C ASP A 151 5.12 13.23 -13.67
N VAL A 152 4.00 13.68 -13.10
CA VAL A 152 3.49 13.21 -11.80
C VAL A 152 3.17 11.72 -11.84
N ALA A 153 2.50 11.25 -12.91
CA ALA A 153 2.21 9.84 -13.09
C ALA A 153 3.50 9.01 -13.16
N ARG A 154 4.47 9.42 -13.96
CA ARG A 154 5.77 8.75 -14.09
C ARG A 154 6.48 8.68 -12.74
N TYR A 155 6.54 9.79 -12.01
CA TYR A 155 7.18 9.86 -10.70
C TYR A 155 6.59 8.86 -9.70
N PHE A 156 5.28 8.86 -9.50
CA PHE A 156 4.66 7.97 -8.52
C PHE A 156 4.57 6.51 -8.99
N VAL A 157 4.51 6.25 -10.31
CA VAL A 157 4.64 4.88 -10.83
C VAL A 157 6.03 4.32 -10.54
N GLN A 158 7.08 5.09 -10.80
CA GLN A 158 8.47 4.70 -10.50
C GLN A 158 8.66 4.50 -9.00
N LEU A 159 8.13 5.40 -8.17
CA LEU A 159 8.13 5.26 -6.71
C LEU A 159 7.43 3.96 -6.27
N LYS A 160 6.24 3.67 -6.80
CA LYS A 160 5.53 2.42 -6.50
C LYS A 160 6.35 1.20 -6.92
N CYS A 161 6.92 1.20 -8.13
CA CYS A 161 7.75 0.09 -8.60
C CYS A 161 8.98 -0.13 -7.70
N SER A 162 9.62 0.93 -7.21
CA SER A 162 10.72 0.80 -6.27
C SER A 162 10.29 0.30 -4.89
N LEU A 163 9.07 0.59 -4.46
CA LEU A 163 8.50 0.10 -3.20
C LEU A 163 7.93 -1.33 -3.30
N MET A 164 7.91 -1.95 -4.49
CA MET A 164 7.32 -3.28 -4.69
C MET A 164 7.88 -4.37 -3.77
N PRO A 165 9.19 -4.45 -3.48
CA PRO A 165 9.68 -5.45 -2.53
C PRO A 165 8.99 -5.37 -1.16
N TYR A 166 8.79 -4.16 -0.66
CA TYR A 166 8.06 -3.90 0.58
C TYR A 166 6.55 -4.17 0.42
N LEU A 167 5.91 -3.60 -0.59
CA LEU A 167 4.47 -3.73 -0.80
C LEU A 167 4.05 -5.18 -1.02
N TYR A 168 4.85 -5.94 -1.76
CA TYR A 168 4.55 -7.34 -2.01
C TYR A 168 4.79 -8.22 -0.77
N ALA A 169 5.78 -7.88 0.08
CA ALA A 169 5.92 -8.50 1.40
C ALA A 169 4.69 -8.27 2.28
N LYS A 170 4.08 -7.06 2.21
CA LYS A 170 2.81 -6.78 2.91
C LYS A 170 1.61 -7.50 2.28
N ALA A 171 1.64 -7.77 0.99
CA ALA A 171 0.64 -8.61 0.34
C ALA A 171 0.75 -10.09 0.76
N VAL A 172 1.98 -10.60 0.96
CA VAL A 172 2.21 -11.93 1.53
C VAL A 172 1.68 -12.01 2.97
N GLU A 173 1.99 -11.03 3.82
CA GLU A 173 1.45 -10.93 5.17
C GLU A 173 -0.09 -10.90 5.17
N ALA A 174 -0.68 -10.11 4.29
CA ALA A 174 -2.13 -10.06 4.11
C ALA A 174 -2.74 -11.42 3.70
N HIS A 175 -2.04 -12.19 2.88
CA HIS A 175 -2.46 -13.54 2.50
C HIS A 175 -2.34 -14.54 3.67
N GLU A 176 -1.30 -14.41 4.49
CA GLU A 176 -1.02 -15.35 5.58
C GLU A 176 -1.96 -15.15 6.79
N ASP A 177 -2.22 -13.91 7.18
CA ASP A 177 -2.94 -13.59 8.43
C ASP A 177 -4.09 -12.59 8.29
N GLY A 178 -4.31 -12.02 7.09
CA GLY A 178 -5.39 -11.06 6.83
C GLY A 178 -5.06 -9.61 7.19
N THR A 179 -3.84 -9.30 7.64
CA THR A 179 -3.42 -7.94 7.95
C THR A 179 -3.51 -7.04 6.72
N PRO A 180 -4.24 -5.91 6.75
CA PRO A 180 -4.42 -5.09 5.55
C PRO A 180 -3.13 -4.37 5.13
N VAL A 181 -2.97 -4.21 3.82
CA VAL A 181 -1.84 -3.45 3.24
C VAL A 181 -1.98 -1.96 3.55
N MET A 182 -3.21 -1.42 3.44
CA MET A 182 -3.53 -0.05 3.88
C MET A 182 -4.22 -0.11 5.23
N ARG A 183 -3.57 0.44 6.27
CA ARG A 183 -4.00 0.31 7.67
C ARG A 183 -4.48 1.65 8.21
N PRO A 184 -5.71 1.73 8.76
CA PRO A 184 -6.11 2.91 9.55
C PRO A 184 -5.12 3.17 10.68
N MET A 185 -4.94 4.44 11.05
CA MET A 185 -3.99 4.80 12.11
C MET A 185 -4.28 4.06 13.42
N VAL A 186 -5.55 3.86 13.78
CA VAL A 186 -5.96 3.12 14.97
C VAL A 186 -5.53 1.65 14.95
N PHE A 187 -5.34 1.04 13.78
CA PHE A 187 -4.87 -0.35 13.66
C PHE A 187 -3.42 -0.51 14.16
N GLU A 188 -2.57 0.47 13.86
CA GLU A 188 -1.14 0.43 14.22
C GLU A 188 -0.84 1.12 15.55
N PHE A 189 -1.70 2.05 15.99
CA PHE A 189 -1.50 2.91 17.16
C PHE A 189 -2.77 2.95 18.00
N GLU A 190 -3.22 1.79 18.48
CA GLU A 190 -4.48 1.63 19.23
C GLU A 190 -4.50 2.39 20.56
N ASP A 191 -3.35 2.54 21.20
CA ASP A 191 -3.18 3.25 22.46
C ASP A 191 -3.05 4.78 22.31
N ASP A 192 -2.89 5.29 21.09
CA ASP A 192 -2.80 6.74 20.84
C ASP A 192 -4.20 7.33 20.58
N PRO A 193 -4.74 8.13 21.51
CA PRO A 193 -6.09 8.70 21.36
C PRO A 193 -6.27 9.55 20.08
N ALA A 194 -5.22 10.18 19.57
CA ALA A 194 -5.28 10.95 18.33
C ALA A 194 -5.54 10.04 17.13
N CYS A 195 -5.02 8.81 17.14
CA CYS A 195 -5.15 7.86 16.05
C CYS A 195 -6.54 7.24 15.91
N GLN A 196 -7.39 7.33 16.95
CA GLN A 196 -8.73 6.72 16.95
C GLN A 196 -9.68 7.32 15.92
N THR A 197 -9.47 8.58 15.52
CA THR A 197 -10.36 9.31 14.60
C THR A 197 -9.68 9.87 13.37
N LEU A 198 -8.42 9.49 13.11
CA LEU A 198 -7.69 9.94 11.92
C LEU A 198 -8.14 9.16 10.69
N ASP A 199 -8.79 9.85 9.77
CA ASP A 199 -9.42 9.29 8.57
C ASP A 199 -8.90 9.90 7.25
N MET A 200 -7.90 10.81 7.33
CA MET A 200 -7.29 11.50 6.18
C MET A 200 -5.83 11.09 5.95
N GLN A 201 -5.38 10.08 6.66
CA GLN A 201 -4.06 9.47 6.57
C GLN A 201 -4.13 7.99 6.95
N TYR A 202 -3.12 7.23 6.59
CA TYR A 202 -3.05 5.80 6.86
C TYR A 202 -1.60 5.32 6.93
N MET A 203 -1.40 4.13 7.46
CA MET A 203 -0.15 3.39 7.30
C MET A 203 -0.23 2.49 6.07
N LEU A 204 0.73 2.60 5.18
CA LEU A 204 0.96 1.67 4.07
C LEU A 204 1.94 0.60 4.57
N GLY A 205 1.42 -0.57 4.94
CA GLY A 205 2.10 -1.52 5.81
C GLY A 205 2.33 -0.92 7.21
N GLU A 206 3.23 -1.50 7.98
CA GLU A 206 3.58 -1.03 9.34
C GLU A 206 4.54 0.16 9.35
N SER A 207 5.19 0.46 8.22
CA SER A 207 6.36 1.35 8.21
C SER A 207 6.14 2.71 7.57
N LEU A 208 5.23 2.84 6.60
CA LEU A 208 5.06 4.05 5.78
C LEU A 208 3.77 4.78 6.12
N LEU A 209 3.85 5.90 6.83
CA LEU A 209 2.71 6.81 6.98
C LEU A 209 2.52 7.61 5.71
N THR A 210 1.28 7.62 5.19
CA THR A 210 0.88 8.34 3.98
C THR A 210 -0.30 9.24 4.27
N ALA A 211 -0.19 10.53 3.99
CA ALA A 211 -1.30 11.49 4.09
C ALA A 211 -1.53 12.17 2.73
N PRO A 212 -2.51 11.70 1.94
CA PRO A 212 -2.83 12.30 0.64
C PRO A 212 -3.28 13.76 0.78
N ILE A 213 -3.13 14.52 -0.30
CA ILE A 213 -3.49 15.95 -0.33
C ILE A 213 -4.91 16.08 -0.90
N PHE A 214 -5.84 16.57 -0.09
CA PHE A 214 -7.25 16.74 -0.43
C PHE A 214 -7.65 18.21 -0.65
N SER A 215 -6.72 19.01 -1.17
CA SER A 215 -6.94 20.44 -1.39
C SER A 215 -6.28 20.92 -2.69
N GLU A 216 -6.91 21.89 -3.34
CA GLU A 216 -6.39 22.52 -4.56
C GLU A 216 -5.06 23.25 -4.29
N ASP A 217 -4.98 23.97 -3.16
CA ASP A 217 -3.82 24.78 -2.79
C ASP A 217 -2.63 23.97 -2.26
N GLY A 218 -2.76 22.64 -2.17
CA GLY A 218 -1.73 21.73 -1.69
C GLY A 218 -1.58 21.69 -0.17
N SER A 219 -2.43 22.36 0.59
CA SER A 219 -2.38 22.34 2.05
C SER A 219 -2.78 20.97 2.60
N ALA A 220 -2.00 20.45 3.54
CA ALA A 220 -2.32 19.25 4.30
C ALA A 220 -2.02 19.44 5.77
N ALA A 221 -2.80 18.78 6.61
CA ALA A 221 -2.50 18.58 8.02
C ALA A 221 -2.44 17.08 8.29
N TRP A 222 -1.44 16.65 9.03
CA TRP A 222 -1.26 15.24 9.39
C TRP A 222 -0.73 15.10 10.81
N TYR A 223 -0.92 13.94 11.38
CA TYR A 223 -0.43 13.58 12.70
C TYR A 223 0.70 12.55 12.57
N LEU A 224 1.78 12.76 13.28
CA LEU A 224 2.81 11.74 13.48
C LEU A 224 2.68 11.21 14.92
N PRO A 225 2.39 9.91 15.12
CA PRO A 225 2.46 9.27 16.44
C PRO A 225 3.82 9.41 17.10
N GLU A 226 3.93 9.17 18.41
CA GLU A 226 5.21 9.25 19.13
C GLU A 226 6.32 8.47 18.43
N GLY A 227 7.55 9.00 18.47
CA GLY A 227 8.76 8.44 17.85
C GLY A 227 9.38 9.38 16.82
N THR A 228 10.42 8.89 16.19
CA THR A 228 11.17 9.61 15.15
C THR A 228 10.68 9.18 13.78
N TRP A 229 10.37 10.15 12.93
CA TRP A 229 9.81 9.93 11.58
C TRP A 229 10.69 10.60 10.52
N THR A 230 11.12 9.82 9.53
CA THR A 230 11.93 10.32 8.41
C THR A 230 11.05 10.47 7.18
N ASN A 231 10.99 11.65 6.59
CA ASN A 231 10.31 11.85 5.31
C ASN A 231 11.01 11.02 4.24
N TYR A 232 10.27 10.14 3.59
CA TYR A 232 10.82 9.24 2.58
C TYR A 232 11.31 9.96 1.32
N LEU A 233 10.70 11.12 0.97
CA LEU A 233 10.98 11.83 -0.28
C LEU A 233 12.20 12.75 -0.19
N ASP A 234 12.47 13.34 0.98
CA ASP A 234 13.53 14.35 1.15
C ASP A 234 14.50 14.08 2.32
N GLY A 235 14.27 13.03 3.10
CA GLY A 235 15.13 12.65 4.22
C GLY A 235 14.97 13.51 5.48
N THR A 236 14.09 14.51 5.49
CA THR A 236 13.89 15.36 6.68
C THR A 236 13.29 14.56 7.83
N VAL A 237 13.81 14.82 9.05
CA VAL A 237 13.37 14.13 10.26
C VAL A 237 12.43 15.00 11.07
N LYS A 238 11.38 14.40 11.60
CA LYS A 238 10.39 15.05 12.49
C LYS A 238 10.14 14.19 13.72
N GLU A 239 9.93 14.85 14.85
CA GLU A 239 9.48 14.23 16.09
C GLU A 239 7.97 14.05 16.11
N GLY A 240 7.49 12.86 16.48
CA GLY A 240 6.09 12.54 16.58
C GLY A 240 5.37 13.11 17.82
N GLY A 241 4.20 12.57 18.14
CA GLY A 241 3.32 13.01 19.22
C GLY A 241 2.58 14.32 18.91
N ARG A 242 2.48 14.76 17.65
CA ARG A 242 1.83 16.04 17.29
C ARG A 242 1.37 16.12 15.84
N PHE A 243 0.51 17.11 15.61
CA PHE A 243 0.08 17.52 14.28
C PHE A 243 1.09 18.43 13.60
N TYR A 244 1.20 18.27 12.30
CA TYR A 244 1.93 19.13 11.37
C TYR A 244 0.99 19.70 10.32
N LYS A 245 1.36 20.82 9.73
CA LYS A 245 0.67 21.43 8.61
C LYS A 245 1.68 22.07 7.68
N ASP A 246 1.53 21.79 6.37
CA ASP A 246 2.39 22.38 5.34
C ASP A 246 1.65 22.41 4.00
N ARG A 247 2.33 22.92 2.96
CA ARG A 247 1.88 22.93 1.57
C ARG A 247 2.84 22.09 0.72
N PHE A 248 2.26 21.31 -0.17
CA PHE A 248 2.94 20.37 -1.04
C PHE A 248 2.66 20.68 -2.50
N ASP A 249 3.66 20.50 -3.36
CA ASP A 249 3.47 20.47 -4.80
C ASP A 249 2.84 19.13 -5.25
N TYR A 250 2.77 18.89 -6.57
CA TYR A 250 2.18 17.65 -7.08
C TYR A 250 3.13 16.43 -7.01
N PHE A 251 4.42 16.63 -6.71
CA PHE A 251 5.43 15.58 -6.59
C PHE A 251 5.71 15.20 -5.13
N SER A 252 5.00 15.81 -4.19
CA SER A 252 5.23 15.62 -2.76
C SER A 252 3.93 15.50 -1.97
N LEU A 253 4.01 14.79 -0.86
CA LEU A 253 2.97 14.63 0.17
C LEU A 253 3.65 14.19 1.46
N PRO A 254 3.00 14.24 2.63
CA PRO A 254 3.50 13.59 3.83
C PRO A 254 3.62 12.08 3.58
N LEU A 255 4.85 11.61 3.40
CA LEU A 255 5.23 10.20 3.29
C LEU A 255 6.38 9.96 4.24
N TYR A 256 6.10 9.38 5.40
CA TYR A 256 7.07 9.23 6.47
C TYR A 256 7.33 7.78 6.83
N VAL A 257 8.59 7.44 7.04
CA VAL A 257 9.01 6.15 7.58
C VAL A 257 9.16 6.27 9.08
N ARG A 258 8.55 5.32 9.83
CA ARG A 258 8.72 5.27 11.29
C ARG A 258 10.11 4.77 11.66
N GLU A 259 10.57 5.12 12.85
CA GLU A 259 11.81 4.62 13.42
C GLU A 259 11.82 3.09 13.57
N ASN A 260 12.99 2.47 13.71
CA ASN A 260 13.20 1.04 13.83
C ASN A 260 12.67 0.24 12.61
N THR A 261 12.71 0.85 11.42
CA THR A 261 12.28 0.22 10.16
C THR A 261 13.49 -0.19 9.33
N LEU A 262 13.46 -1.42 8.83
CA LEU A 262 14.34 -1.91 7.78
C LEU A 262 13.49 -2.15 6.52
N LEU A 263 13.72 -1.35 5.48
CA LEU A 263 12.92 -1.31 4.27
C LEU A 263 13.72 -1.78 3.06
N ALA A 264 13.21 -2.75 2.29
CA ALA A 264 13.77 -3.12 1.00
C ALA A 264 13.19 -2.22 -0.09
N VAL A 265 14.05 -1.50 -0.80
CA VAL A 265 13.70 -0.61 -1.91
C VAL A 265 14.35 -1.12 -3.18
N GLY A 266 13.54 -1.45 -4.17
CA GLY A 266 14.02 -1.98 -5.45
C GLY A 266 14.63 -0.92 -6.36
N SER A 267 15.63 -1.30 -7.13
CA SER A 267 16.28 -0.45 -8.12
C SER A 267 15.58 -0.45 -9.50
N VAL A 268 14.58 -1.31 -9.71
CA VAL A 268 13.81 -1.39 -10.95
C VAL A 268 12.56 -0.53 -10.83
N THR A 269 12.42 0.45 -11.72
CA THR A 269 11.36 1.46 -11.67
C THR A 269 10.39 1.40 -12.85
N GLU A 270 10.66 0.55 -13.84
CA GLU A 270 9.89 0.46 -15.09
C GLU A 270 8.79 -0.60 -15.07
N ARG A 271 8.82 -1.50 -14.08
CA ARG A 271 7.85 -2.59 -13.93
C ARG A 271 7.76 -3.05 -12.48
N PRO A 272 6.62 -3.63 -12.06
CA PRO A 272 6.44 -4.10 -10.69
C PRO A 272 7.00 -5.52 -10.43
N ASP A 273 7.19 -6.33 -11.47
CA ASP A 273 7.57 -7.75 -11.43
C ASP A 273 9.05 -7.95 -11.79
N TYR A 274 9.90 -8.05 -10.79
CA TYR A 274 11.34 -8.26 -10.96
C TYR A 274 11.89 -9.08 -9.79
N ASP A 275 13.14 -9.49 -9.84
CA ASP A 275 13.82 -10.15 -8.72
C ASP A 275 14.06 -9.13 -7.60
N TYR A 276 13.15 -9.11 -6.61
CA TYR A 276 13.20 -8.17 -5.49
C TYR A 276 14.45 -8.35 -4.64
N ALA A 277 14.87 -9.59 -4.42
CA ALA A 277 16.04 -9.86 -3.60
C ALA A 277 17.33 -9.39 -4.29
N ALA A 278 17.50 -9.67 -5.59
CA ALA A 278 18.67 -9.24 -6.35
C ALA A 278 18.74 -7.72 -6.58
N SER A 279 17.59 -7.05 -6.60
CA SER A 279 17.49 -5.64 -7.02
C SER A 279 17.25 -4.67 -5.86
N SER A 280 17.19 -5.13 -4.61
CA SER A 280 16.90 -4.26 -3.47
C SER A 280 18.16 -3.63 -2.85
N VAL A 281 18.02 -2.37 -2.50
CA VAL A 281 18.83 -1.66 -1.51
C VAL A 281 18.07 -1.66 -0.20
N LEU A 282 18.75 -1.94 0.89
CA LEU A 282 18.16 -1.92 2.23
C LEU A 282 18.30 -0.52 2.84
N HIS A 283 17.23 0.00 3.42
CA HIS A 283 17.22 1.27 4.13
C HIS A 283 16.85 1.05 5.59
N LEU A 284 17.73 1.36 6.52
CA LEU A 284 17.52 1.24 7.96
C LEU A 284 17.27 2.63 8.56
N PHE A 285 16.06 2.85 9.07
CA PHE A 285 15.61 4.14 9.58
C PHE A 285 15.64 4.19 11.11
N ALA A 286 16.45 5.12 11.66
CA ALA A 286 16.47 5.54 13.05
C ALA A 286 16.36 4.36 14.04
N LEU A 287 17.17 3.30 13.87
CA LEU A 287 17.16 2.15 14.76
C LEU A 287 17.63 2.56 16.16
N LYS A 288 16.76 2.48 17.15
CA LYS A 288 17.02 2.86 18.54
C LYS A 288 17.79 1.77 19.30
N ASP A 289 18.47 2.18 20.35
CA ASP A 289 19.20 1.23 21.21
C ASP A 289 18.26 0.17 21.80
N GLY A 290 18.71 -1.10 21.81
CA GLY A 290 17.95 -2.24 22.27
C GLY A 290 16.79 -2.66 21.33
N LYS A 291 16.66 -2.04 20.15
CA LYS A 291 15.59 -2.35 19.18
C LYS A 291 16.09 -3.23 18.04
N GLU A 292 15.13 -3.86 17.41
CA GLU A 292 15.26 -4.73 16.25
C GLU A 292 14.42 -4.19 15.10
N ALA A 293 14.93 -4.32 13.88
CA ALA A 293 14.20 -4.10 12.63
C ALA A 293 14.35 -5.35 11.74
N VAL A 294 13.26 -5.78 11.12
CA VAL A 294 13.22 -6.97 10.26
C VAL A 294 12.63 -6.61 8.91
N CYS A 295 13.27 -7.11 7.85
CA CYS A 295 12.78 -7.02 6.48
C CYS A 295 12.67 -8.43 5.89
N LYS A 296 11.51 -8.76 5.35
CA LYS A 296 11.28 -9.98 4.57
C LYS A 296 11.15 -9.60 3.10
N ILE A 297 11.89 -10.27 2.23
CA ILE A 297 11.84 -10.02 0.79
C ILE A 297 11.26 -11.27 0.12
N PRO A 298 10.09 -11.18 -0.51
CA PRO A 298 9.51 -12.28 -1.28
C PRO A 298 10.09 -12.35 -2.70
N ASP A 299 9.93 -13.49 -3.34
CA ASP A 299 10.00 -13.59 -4.80
C ASP A 299 8.65 -13.19 -5.43
N ILE A 300 8.57 -13.19 -6.76
CA ILE A 300 7.34 -12.85 -7.50
C ILE A 300 6.20 -13.88 -7.33
N HIS A 301 6.46 -15.00 -6.68
CA HIS A 301 5.48 -16.04 -6.35
C HIS A 301 5.02 -15.99 -4.89
N GLY A 302 5.48 -14.99 -4.12
CA GLY A 302 5.12 -14.80 -2.71
C GLY A 302 5.91 -15.65 -1.72
N GLN A 303 6.97 -16.35 -2.16
CA GLN A 303 7.84 -17.09 -1.26
C GLN A 303 8.87 -16.14 -0.63
N ILE A 304 8.98 -16.10 0.68
CA ILE A 304 10.02 -15.34 1.35
C ILE A 304 11.37 -16.00 1.07
N VAL A 305 12.19 -15.33 0.25
CA VAL A 305 13.50 -15.81 -0.21
C VAL A 305 14.65 -15.20 0.55
N GLU A 306 14.40 -14.10 1.27
CA GLU A 306 15.40 -13.42 2.07
C GLU A 306 14.77 -12.83 3.32
N THR A 307 15.43 -12.96 4.47
CA THR A 307 15.07 -12.27 5.71
C THR A 307 16.30 -11.58 6.25
N VAL A 308 16.22 -10.26 6.36
CA VAL A 308 17.29 -9.45 6.93
C VAL A 308 16.83 -8.84 8.23
N LYS A 309 17.70 -8.88 9.23
CA LYS A 309 17.44 -8.41 10.59
C LYS A 309 18.57 -7.50 11.04
N ALA A 310 18.24 -6.37 11.61
CA ALA A 310 19.18 -5.45 12.22
C ALA A 310 18.85 -5.28 13.70
N ILE A 311 19.84 -5.44 14.60
CA ILE A 311 19.68 -5.26 16.04
C ILE A 311 20.72 -4.25 16.50
N ARG A 312 20.29 -3.22 17.23
CA ARG A 312 21.19 -2.24 17.85
C ARG A 312 21.43 -2.57 19.33
N SER A 313 22.68 -2.49 19.73
CA SER A 313 23.11 -2.57 21.14
C SER A 313 24.21 -1.53 21.38
N GLY A 314 23.86 -0.43 22.02
CA GLY A 314 24.74 0.72 22.20
C GLY A 314 25.15 1.34 20.86
N GLN A 315 26.46 1.36 20.61
CA GLN A 315 27.05 1.87 19.37
C GLN A 315 27.19 0.80 18.26
N LYS A 316 26.74 -0.44 18.52
CA LYS A 316 26.84 -1.51 17.54
C LYS A 316 25.50 -1.86 16.94
N ILE A 317 25.47 -2.08 15.63
CA ILE A 317 24.36 -2.67 14.91
C ILE A 317 24.84 -3.99 14.31
N VAL A 318 24.16 -5.08 14.65
CA VAL A 318 24.39 -6.40 14.07
C VAL A 318 23.33 -6.60 12.99
N VAL A 319 23.77 -6.79 11.76
CA VAL A 319 22.90 -7.09 10.63
C VAL A 319 23.10 -8.55 10.24
N THR A 320 22.03 -9.33 10.21
CA THR A 320 22.04 -10.74 9.79
C THR A 320 21.11 -10.94 8.60
N ALA A 321 21.54 -11.74 7.63
CA ALA A 321 20.75 -12.12 6.47
C ALA A 321 20.79 -13.65 6.29
N ASP A 322 19.65 -14.27 5.98
CA ASP A 322 19.53 -15.73 5.90
C ASP A 322 19.89 -16.30 4.52
N GLY A 323 19.89 -15.49 3.46
CA GLY A 323 20.41 -15.74 2.12
C GLY A 323 20.16 -17.13 1.55
N LYS A 324 18.95 -17.66 1.71
CA LYS A 324 18.63 -19.07 1.38
C LYS A 324 18.98 -19.48 -0.04
N ASN A 325 18.96 -18.53 -0.97
CA ASN A 325 19.17 -18.78 -2.41
C ASN A 325 20.26 -17.87 -3.01
N ARG A 326 21.18 -17.34 -2.18
CA ARG A 326 22.23 -16.41 -2.60
C ARG A 326 23.59 -17.08 -2.74
N GLU A 327 24.40 -16.58 -3.67
CA GLU A 327 25.83 -16.90 -3.73
C GLU A 327 26.55 -16.40 -2.47
N GLU A 328 27.63 -17.07 -2.07
CA GLU A 328 28.35 -16.73 -0.81
C GLU A 328 28.89 -15.29 -0.80
N ASP A 329 29.23 -14.74 -1.96
CA ASP A 329 29.77 -13.38 -2.11
C ASP A 329 28.70 -12.31 -2.38
N ALA A 330 27.41 -12.66 -2.40
CA ALA A 330 26.34 -11.71 -2.62
C ALA A 330 26.24 -10.72 -1.43
N ALA A 331 25.97 -9.46 -1.74
CA ALA A 331 25.84 -8.40 -0.75
C ALA A 331 24.67 -7.47 -1.07
N PHE A 332 24.12 -6.85 -0.02
CA PHE A 332 23.19 -5.72 -0.14
C PHE A 332 23.94 -4.41 0.10
N ALA A 333 23.56 -3.37 -0.62
CA ALA A 333 23.80 -2.02 -0.14
C ALA A 333 22.82 -1.73 0.99
N LEU A 334 23.32 -1.26 2.13
CA LEU A 334 22.53 -0.82 3.27
C LEU A 334 22.75 0.68 3.47
N VAL A 335 21.68 1.45 3.37
CA VAL A 335 21.66 2.88 3.67
C VAL A 335 21.07 3.07 5.06
N MET A 336 21.90 3.52 5.99
CA MET A 336 21.45 3.86 7.34
C MET A 336 21.04 5.33 7.39
N HIS A 337 19.85 5.61 7.89
CA HIS A 337 19.32 6.94 8.18
C HIS A 337 19.30 7.13 9.70
N ASP A 338 20.08 8.10 10.20
CA ASP A 338 20.06 8.39 11.62
C ASP A 338 18.89 9.32 12.02
N GLU A 339 18.75 9.55 13.31
CA GLU A 339 17.71 10.44 13.87
C GLU A 339 17.93 11.93 13.61
N ASN A 340 19.05 12.31 13.00
CA ASN A 340 19.38 13.67 12.59
C ASN A 340 19.22 13.90 11.08
N GLY A 341 18.86 12.85 10.32
CA GLY A 341 18.74 12.89 8.87
C GLY A 341 20.04 12.64 8.12
N ASN A 342 21.13 12.24 8.80
CA ASN A 342 22.35 11.85 8.11
C ASN A 342 22.19 10.44 7.51
N MET A 343 22.86 10.23 6.37
CA MET A 343 22.83 8.95 5.68
C MET A 343 24.24 8.39 5.53
N GLN A 344 24.36 7.08 5.75
CA GLN A 344 25.59 6.32 5.53
C GLN A 344 25.28 5.07 4.74
N GLU A 345 25.97 4.88 3.62
CA GLU A 345 25.86 3.66 2.82
C GLU A 345 27.02 2.72 3.12
N ILE A 346 26.71 1.44 3.30
CA ILE A 346 27.65 0.35 3.59
C ILE A 346 27.24 -0.91 2.85
N SER A 347 28.16 -1.82 2.65
CA SER A 347 27.88 -3.14 2.10
C SER A 347 27.71 -4.15 3.24
N VAL A 348 26.64 -4.94 3.20
CA VAL A 348 26.38 -6.04 4.15
C VAL A 348 26.22 -7.35 3.38
N PRO A 349 26.70 -8.49 3.88
CA PRO A 349 26.53 -9.76 3.19
C PRO A 349 25.05 -10.13 3.05
N ALA A 350 24.68 -10.71 1.93
CA ALA A 350 23.32 -11.24 1.72
C ALA A 350 23.12 -12.59 2.42
N LYS A 351 24.17 -13.14 3.02
CA LYS A 351 24.15 -14.34 3.83
C LYS A 351 25.17 -14.23 4.95
N GLY A 352 24.72 -14.39 6.20
CA GLY A 352 25.58 -14.31 7.38
C GLY A 352 25.40 -13.03 8.18
N GLU A 353 26.46 -12.54 8.79
CA GLU A 353 26.41 -11.44 9.76
C GLU A 353 27.41 -10.34 9.42
N ALA A 354 27.00 -9.09 9.63
CA ALA A 354 27.86 -7.93 9.66
C ALA A 354 27.69 -7.17 10.97
N VAL A 355 28.79 -6.69 11.54
CA VAL A 355 28.78 -5.82 12.72
C VAL A 355 29.22 -4.43 12.30
N LEU A 356 28.37 -3.44 12.55
CA LEU A 356 28.56 -2.06 12.19
C LEU A 356 28.71 -1.24 13.47
N GLU A 357 29.61 -0.26 13.45
CA GLU A 357 29.77 0.69 14.54
C GLU A 357 29.19 2.05 14.10
N LEU A 358 28.31 2.62 14.94
CA LEU A 358 27.80 3.98 14.72
C LEU A 358 28.90 4.99 15.05
N ILE A 359 29.16 5.89 14.13
CA ILE A 359 30.17 6.94 14.27
C ILE A 359 29.60 8.15 15.01
#